data_52ed87d9cf494ff7014c4ee4ccf16dd8
#
_entry.id   52ed87d9cf494ff7014c4ee4ccf16dd8
#
_cell.length_a   1.000
_cell.length_b   1.000
_cell.length_c   1.000
_cell.angle_alpha   90.00
_cell.angle_beta   90.00
_cell.angle_gamma   90.00
#
_symmetry.space_group_name_H-M   'P 1'
#
loop_
_entity.id
_entity.type
_entity.pdbx_description
1 polymer ?
#
loop_
_entity_poly.entity_id
_entity_poly.type
_entity_poly.pdbx_seq_one_letter_code
_entity_poly.pdbx_strand_id
1 'polypeptide(L)'
;ANIRKQKKQNFDDVQKYLPLTNESLITDNKENFKAFVEKLKYDVVVVGSDAIWNDNQTTWPNLYLLHDIKGVIKMSYAASTYGMDFSQMSEKHKDYVKEALEDFRFVGVRDNVSSEYVDICTNHKTNAIHTCDPSVFLDLNNLPVNLEQVKTKLANRGIDFNKPIIGLMCEEWLAKKVRKNIGEDYQYISVYYKTGYEDVFLDDLNPFEWALVFALFEATFTHFFHGTMFSIKNGTLTFAIERGSAYKRKYETKIKDVLTRLNLIDECYYEDDLMKVEHWNNIRKRLFTNDKDHTKSKYLSQLKLESKSKDIFIQELEGIINEE
;
A
#
# COMPACT_ATOMS: atom_id res chain seq x y z
N ALA A 1 -7.11 19.27 -16.62
CA ALA A 1 -5.81 19.91 -16.31
C ALA A 1 -5.77 20.45 -14.86
N ASN A 2 -6.82 21.12 -14.37
CA ASN A 2 -6.84 21.73 -13.02
C ASN A 2 -6.79 20.71 -11.89
N ILE A 3 -7.53 19.57 -11.99
CA ILE A 3 -7.57 18.53 -10.94
C ILE A 3 -6.17 17.93 -10.70
N ARG A 4 -5.45 17.60 -11.77
CA ARG A 4 -4.07 17.05 -11.64
C ARG A 4 -3.12 18.06 -11.01
N LYS A 5 -3.26 19.32 -11.34
CA LYS A 5 -2.44 20.41 -10.76
C LYS A 5 -2.74 20.57 -9.27
N GLN A 6 -4.02 20.55 -8.87
CA GLN A 6 -4.43 20.65 -7.48
C GLN A 6 -3.96 19.45 -6.66
N LYS A 7 -4.13 18.23 -7.16
CA LYS A 7 -3.61 17.01 -6.49
C LYS A 7 -2.10 17.10 -6.30
N LYS A 8 -1.35 17.51 -7.34
CA LYS A 8 0.10 17.66 -7.22
C LYS A 8 0.44 18.69 -6.13
N GLN A 9 -0.22 19.85 -6.11
CA GLN A 9 0.02 20.86 -5.10
C GLN A 9 -0.25 20.33 -3.68
N ASN A 10 -1.36 19.60 -3.47
CA ASN A 10 -1.69 19.03 -2.17
C ASN A 10 -0.63 18.01 -1.68
N PHE A 11 0.01 17.29 -2.60
CA PHE A 11 1.13 16.40 -2.28
C PHE A 11 2.42 17.17 -2.02
N ASP A 12 2.73 18.19 -2.82
CA ASP A 12 3.92 19.03 -2.64
C ASP A 12 3.85 19.76 -1.28
N ASP A 13 2.67 20.21 -0.84
CA ASP A 13 2.46 20.87 0.45
C ASP A 13 2.75 19.97 1.66
N VAL A 14 2.68 18.64 1.47
CA VAL A 14 2.98 17.66 2.52
C VAL A 14 4.48 17.42 2.68
N GLN A 15 5.28 17.69 1.66
CA GLN A 15 6.74 17.46 1.69
C GLN A 15 7.43 18.20 2.84
N LYS A 16 6.89 19.36 3.27
CA LYS A 16 7.42 20.12 4.42
C LYS A 16 7.41 19.37 5.76
N TYR A 17 6.65 18.28 5.86
CA TYR A 17 6.62 17.39 7.04
C TYR A 17 7.59 16.22 6.94
N LEU A 18 8.28 16.07 5.82
CA LEU A 18 9.24 15.00 5.59
C LEU A 18 10.67 15.54 5.75
N PRO A 19 11.59 14.76 6.32
CA PRO A 19 13.00 15.13 6.44
C PRO A 19 13.72 14.96 5.11
N LEU A 20 13.33 15.76 4.11
CA LEU A 20 13.91 15.69 2.77
C LEU A 20 15.28 16.37 2.73
N THR A 21 16.22 15.75 1.99
CA THR A 21 17.46 16.41 1.62
C THR A 21 17.19 17.56 0.64
N ASN A 22 18.06 18.57 0.65
CA ASN A 22 18.01 19.68 -0.31
C ASN A 22 18.46 19.25 -1.71
N GLU A 23 19.10 18.10 -1.83
CA GLU A 23 19.57 17.57 -3.11
C GLU A 23 18.56 16.54 -3.64
N SER A 24 18.33 16.58 -4.94
CA SER A 24 17.48 15.63 -5.63
C SER A 24 18.09 15.21 -6.96
N LEU A 25 17.80 13.98 -7.38
CA LEU A 25 18.24 13.44 -8.67
C LEU A 25 17.05 12.78 -9.36
N ILE A 26 16.86 13.09 -10.63
CA ILE A 26 15.95 12.36 -11.52
C ILE A 26 16.83 11.72 -12.60
N THR A 27 16.96 10.40 -12.55
CA THR A 27 17.81 9.65 -13.49
C THR A 27 17.34 8.21 -13.63
N ASP A 28 17.60 7.63 -14.78
CA ASP A 28 17.59 6.19 -15.08
C ASP A 28 19.00 5.65 -15.33
N ASN A 29 20.02 6.53 -15.25
CA ASN A 29 21.41 6.19 -15.47
C ASN A 29 22.08 5.70 -14.19
N LYS A 30 22.61 4.48 -14.20
CA LYS A 30 23.27 3.83 -13.07
C LYS A 30 24.45 4.62 -12.51
N GLU A 31 25.31 5.15 -13.38
CA GLU A 31 26.51 5.88 -12.96
C GLU A 31 26.16 7.23 -12.29
N ASN A 32 25.16 7.93 -12.83
CA ASN A 32 24.68 9.17 -12.21
C ASN A 32 24.05 8.90 -10.84
N PHE A 33 23.27 7.81 -10.72
CA PHE A 33 22.68 7.41 -9.45
C PHE A 33 23.74 7.03 -8.42
N LYS A 34 24.73 6.21 -8.82
CA LYS A 34 25.85 5.82 -7.98
C LYS A 34 26.60 7.06 -7.46
N ALA A 35 27.01 7.95 -8.37
CA ALA A 35 27.73 9.17 -8.00
C ALA A 35 26.92 10.07 -7.04
N PHE A 36 25.58 10.11 -7.21
CA PHE A 36 24.70 10.86 -6.34
C PHE A 36 24.66 10.25 -4.92
N VAL A 37 24.45 8.95 -4.79
CA VAL A 37 24.40 8.27 -3.49
C VAL A 37 25.74 8.40 -2.76
N GLU A 38 26.86 8.15 -3.43
CA GLU A 38 28.21 8.26 -2.86
C GLU A 38 28.56 9.71 -2.44
N LYS A 39 28.04 10.72 -3.17
CA LYS A 39 28.19 12.14 -2.82
C LYS A 39 27.50 12.49 -1.51
N LEU A 40 26.34 11.90 -1.23
CA LEU A 40 25.55 12.20 -0.03
C LEU A 40 26.20 11.73 1.26
N LYS A 41 27.13 10.76 1.19
CA LYS A 41 27.93 10.24 2.33
C LYS A 41 27.05 9.78 3.50
N TYR A 42 25.97 9.11 3.22
CA TYR A 42 25.17 8.44 4.25
C TYR A 42 25.87 7.14 4.68
N ASP A 43 25.80 6.81 5.95
CA ASP A 43 26.33 5.55 6.50
C ASP A 43 25.43 4.38 6.11
N VAL A 44 24.11 4.62 6.11
CA VAL A 44 23.09 3.63 5.77
C VAL A 44 22.17 4.15 4.66
N VAL A 45 21.91 3.33 3.68
CA VAL A 45 20.88 3.59 2.64
C VAL A 45 19.81 2.52 2.72
N VAL A 46 18.56 2.95 2.98
CA VAL A 46 17.38 2.07 3.02
C VAL A 46 16.55 2.30 1.78
N VAL A 47 16.33 1.25 0.99
CA VAL A 47 15.39 1.27 -0.13
C VAL A 47 14.06 0.65 0.27
N GLY A 48 12.97 1.22 -0.19
CA GLY A 48 11.60 0.77 0.12
C GLY A 48 10.67 1.96 0.32
N SER A 49 9.45 1.75 0.49
CA SER A 49 8.65 0.53 0.34
C SER A 49 8.06 0.45 -1.09
N ASP A 50 7.02 -0.39 -1.28
CA ASP A 50 6.29 -0.58 -2.53
C ASP A 50 7.04 -1.43 -3.59
N ALA A 51 6.55 -1.39 -4.81
CA ALA A 51 6.95 -2.27 -5.93
C ALA A 51 8.30 -1.86 -6.56
N ILE A 52 9.27 -1.50 -5.73
CA ILE A 52 10.58 -1.00 -6.20
C ILE A 52 11.44 -2.06 -6.87
N TRP A 53 11.15 -3.35 -6.65
CA TRP A 53 11.85 -4.46 -7.30
C TRP A 53 11.05 -5.08 -8.45
N ASN A 54 10.01 -4.41 -8.92
CA ASN A 54 9.26 -4.83 -10.10
C ASN A 54 9.85 -4.22 -11.37
N ASP A 55 10.57 -5.02 -12.14
CA ASP A 55 11.25 -4.59 -13.38
C ASP A 55 10.30 -4.17 -14.50
N ASN A 56 9.00 -4.50 -14.39
CA ASN A 56 7.97 -3.97 -15.29
C ASN A 56 7.57 -2.52 -14.96
N GLN A 57 7.93 -2.03 -13.77
CA GLN A 57 7.60 -0.67 -13.29
C GLN A 57 8.84 0.21 -13.11
N THR A 58 10.02 -0.38 -13.10
CA THR A 58 11.31 0.30 -12.98
C THR A 58 12.13 0.13 -14.25
N THR A 59 13.16 0.94 -14.41
CA THR A 59 14.13 0.76 -15.51
C THR A 59 15.10 -0.38 -15.20
N TRP A 60 15.62 -1.05 -16.23
CA TRP A 60 16.69 -2.02 -16.09
C TRP A 60 18.03 -1.42 -16.52
N PRO A 61 19.13 -1.56 -15.76
CA PRO A 61 19.21 -2.19 -14.42
C PRO A 61 18.45 -1.43 -13.36
N ASN A 62 17.82 -2.17 -12.43
CA ASN A 62 16.99 -1.60 -11.37
C ASN A 62 17.87 -0.88 -10.33
N LEU A 63 17.76 0.44 -10.26
CA LEU A 63 18.59 1.28 -9.39
C LEU A 63 18.33 1.04 -7.88
N TYR A 64 17.11 0.58 -7.51
CA TYR A 64 16.77 0.25 -6.13
C TYR A 64 17.42 -1.04 -5.61
N LEU A 65 18.13 -1.77 -6.47
CA LEU A 65 19.00 -2.86 -6.05
C LEU A 65 20.37 -2.36 -5.52
N LEU A 66 20.67 -1.07 -5.63
CA LEU A 66 21.91 -0.44 -5.14
C LEU A 66 23.19 -1.17 -5.58
N HIS A 67 23.15 -1.83 -6.77
CA HIS A 67 24.26 -2.62 -7.27
C HIS A 67 25.50 -1.74 -7.51
N ASP A 68 26.69 -2.19 -7.09
CA ASP A 68 27.98 -1.52 -7.18
C ASP A 68 28.12 -0.17 -6.42
N ILE A 69 27.16 0.21 -5.60
CA ILE A 69 27.33 1.35 -4.69
C ILE A 69 28.21 0.90 -3.52
N LYS A 70 29.23 1.69 -3.19
CA LYS A 70 30.22 1.37 -2.14
C LYS A 70 30.20 2.44 -1.04
N GLY A 71 30.75 2.05 0.13
CA GLY A 71 30.89 2.98 1.26
C GLY A 71 29.60 3.29 2.01
N VAL A 72 28.57 2.48 1.83
CA VAL A 72 27.28 2.58 2.54
C VAL A 72 26.81 1.19 2.95
N ILE A 73 26.15 1.10 4.09
CA ILE A 73 25.43 -0.09 4.51
C ILE A 73 24.08 -0.09 3.79
N LYS A 74 23.75 -1.18 3.12
CA LYS A 74 22.53 -1.31 2.31
C LYS A 74 21.46 -2.12 3.04
N MET A 75 20.26 -1.59 3.10
CA MET A 75 19.11 -2.25 3.68
C MET A 75 17.88 -2.07 2.79
N SER A 76 16.94 -3.00 2.84
CA SER A 76 15.60 -2.78 2.28
C SER A 76 14.53 -2.89 3.36
N TYR A 77 13.46 -2.14 3.21
CA TYR A 77 12.29 -2.17 4.07
C TYR A 77 11.01 -2.29 3.24
N ALA A 78 10.23 -3.34 3.48
CA ALA A 78 8.95 -3.59 2.80
C ALA A 78 9.03 -3.49 1.27
N ALA A 79 10.16 -3.91 0.68
CA ALA A 79 10.34 -3.97 -0.76
C ALA A 79 9.42 -5.03 -1.37
N SER A 80 8.91 -4.78 -2.59
CA SER A 80 7.99 -5.68 -3.26
C SER A 80 8.27 -5.79 -4.74
N THR A 81 8.03 -6.97 -5.30
CA THR A 81 8.05 -7.23 -6.76
C THR A 81 6.68 -7.05 -7.41
N TYR A 82 5.62 -6.88 -6.63
CA TYR A 82 4.25 -6.64 -7.08
C TYR A 82 3.78 -7.56 -8.22
N GLY A 83 3.83 -8.86 -8.01
CA GLY A 83 3.31 -9.83 -8.99
C GLY A 83 4.09 -9.90 -10.30
N MET A 84 5.37 -9.51 -10.30
CA MET A 84 6.28 -9.76 -11.39
C MET A 84 6.39 -11.28 -11.63
N ASP A 85 6.31 -11.71 -12.88
CA ASP A 85 6.60 -13.10 -13.23
C ASP A 85 8.10 -13.28 -13.44
N PHE A 86 8.78 -13.74 -12.40
CA PHE A 86 10.22 -13.99 -12.45
C PHE A 86 10.60 -15.38 -12.97
N SER A 87 9.62 -16.19 -13.37
CA SER A 87 9.92 -17.52 -13.98
C SER A 87 10.63 -17.45 -15.32
N GLN A 88 10.55 -16.31 -15.97
CA GLN A 88 11.17 -16.05 -17.29
C GLN A 88 12.46 -15.22 -17.18
N MET A 89 12.94 -14.95 -15.97
CA MET A 89 14.19 -14.23 -15.78
C MET A 89 15.37 -15.01 -16.34
N SER A 90 16.24 -14.32 -17.10
CA SER A 90 17.50 -14.89 -17.56
C SER A 90 18.47 -15.12 -16.39
N GLU A 91 19.39 -16.07 -16.54
CA GLU A 91 20.44 -16.29 -15.53
C GLU A 91 21.28 -15.02 -15.28
N LYS A 92 21.62 -14.27 -16.34
CA LYS A 92 22.31 -12.98 -16.19
C LYS A 92 21.55 -11.98 -15.30
N HIS A 93 20.22 -11.98 -15.40
CA HIS A 93 19.38 -11.14 -14.56
C HIS A 93 19.41 -11.61 -13.11
N LYS A 94 19.26 -12.92 -12.87
CA LYS A 94 19.36 -13.50 -11.53
C LYS A 94 20.73 -13.25 -10.90
N ASP A 95 21.82 -13.42 -11.67
CA ASP A 95 23.17 -13.15 -11.18
C ASP A 95 23.33 -11.68 -10.74
N TYR A 96 22.79 -10.72 -11.52
CA TYR A 96 22.84 -9.31 -11.16
C TYR A 96 22.08 -9.03 -9.83
N VAL A 97 20.88 -9.59 -9.69
CA VAL A 97 20.08 -9.46 -8.46
C VAL A 97 20.79 -10.10 -7.27
N LYS A 98 21.34 -11.29 -7.48
CA LYS A 98 22.11 -12.02 -6.47
C LYS A 98 23.29 -11.19 -5.96
N GLU A 99 24.16 -10.71 -6.88
CA GLU A 99 25.32 -9.89 -6.54
C GLU A 99 24.91 -8.62 -5.75
N ALA A 100 23.79 -8.01 -6.13
CA ALA A 100 23.24 -6.86 -5.44
C ALA A 100 22.77 -7.21 -4.01
N LEU A 101 21.93 -8.23 -3.87
CA LEU A 101 21.28 -8.57 -2.59
C LEU A 101 22.25 -9.25 -1.60
N GLU A 102 23.30 -9.92 -2.07
CA GLU A 102 24.37 -10.46 -1.19
C GLU A 102 25.15 -9.33 -0.47
N ASP A 103 25.10 -8.08 -0.96
CA ASP A 103 25.74 -6.90 -0.37
C ASP A 103 24.78 -6.12 0.58
N PHE A 104 23.56 -6.59 0.77
CA PHE A 104 22.62 -5.99 1.72
C PHE A 104 22.84 -6.55 3.13
N ARG A 105 22.94 -5.68 4.10
CA ARG A 105 22.97 -6.04 5.54
C ARG A 105 21.62 -6.61 5.99
N PHE A 106 20.52 -6.08 5.43
CA PHE A 106 19.17 -6.49 5.76
C PHE A 106 18.28 -6.46 4.50
N VAL A 107 17.61 -7.57 4.22
CA VAL A 107 16.67 -7.69 3.09
C VAL A 107 15.25 -7.81 3.61
N GLY A 108 14.59 -6.67 3.80
CA GLY A 108 13.20 -6.57 4.25
C GLY A 108 12.22 -6.55 3.09
N VAL A 109 11.31 -7.53 3.04
CA VAL A 109 10.30 -7.67 1.98
C VAL A 109 8.88 -7.62 2.56
N ARG A 110 7.92 -7.13 1.75
CA ARG A 110 6.54 -6.93 2.19
C ARG A 110 5.64 -8.15 2.02
N ASP A 111 5.94 -9.01 1.06
CA ASP A 111 5.05 -10.09 0.64
C ASP A 111 5.81 -11.38 0.30
N ASN A 112 5.08 -12.51 0.31
CA ASN A 112 5.65 -13.82 0.08
C ASN A 112 6.26 -13.97 -1.32
N VAL A 113 5.66 -13.32 -2.31
CA VAL A 113 6.17 -13.35 -3.70
C VAL A 113 7.54 -12.71 -3.79
N SER A 114 7.75 -11.61 -3.05
CA SER A 114 9.06 -10.94 -2.98
C SER A 114 10.09 -11.77 -2.20
N SER A 115 9.67 -12.52 -1.18
CA SER A 115 10.55 -13.47 -0.51
C SER A 115 10.98 -14.60 -1.48
N GLU A 116 10.04 -15.17 -2.23
CA GLU A 116 10.33 -16.19 -3.25
C GLU A 116 11.28 -15.67 -4.34
N TYR A 117 11.12 -14.40 -4.74
CA TYR A 117 12.04 -13.74 -5.68
C TYR A 117 13.48 -13.70 -5.16
N VAL A 118 13.67 -13.28 -3.91
CA VAL A 118 14.99 -13.25 -3.26
C VAL A 118 15.58 -14.66 -3.21
N ASP A 119 14.82 -15.65 -2.78
CA ASP A 119 15.24 -17.05 -2.67
C ASP A 119 15.70 -17.61 -4.01
N ILE A 120 14.92 -17.40 -5.08
CA ILE A 120 15.24 -17.89 -6.42
C ILE A 120 16.49 -17.19 -6.98
N CYS A 121 16.60 -15.87 -6.81
CA CYS A 121 17.74 -15.13 -7.36
C CYS A 121 19.04 -15.42 -6.61
N THR A 122 18.98 -15.62 -5.29
CA THR A 122 20.18 -15.82 -4.46
C THR A 122 20.51 -17.29 -4.20
N ASN A 123 19.74 -18.22 -4.74
CA ASN A 123 19.83 -19.65 -4.43
C ASN A 123 19.77 -19.91 -2.91
N HIS A 124 18.82 -19.26 -2.22
CA HIS A 124 18.60 -19.33 -0.78
C HIS A 124 19.80 -18.90 0.09
N LYS A 125 20.73 -18.11 -0.44
CA LYS A 125 21.88 -17.61 0.32
C LYS A 125 21.56 -16.35 1.11
N THR A 126 20.65 -15.52 0.60
CA THR A 126 20.20 -14.30 1.27
C THR A 126 18.84 -14.57 1.91
N ASN A 127 18.71 -14.29 3.20
CA ASN A 127 17.46 -14.46 3.93
C ASN A 127 16.59 -13.22 3.77
N ALA A 128 15.45 -13.37 3.12
CA ALA A 128 14.45 -12.32 3.07
C ALA A 128 13.61 -12.33 4.37
N ILE A 129 13.54 -11.20 5.04
CA ILE A 129 12.82 -11.01 6.29
C ILE A 129 11.53 -10.24 6.01
N HIS A 130 10.40 -10.76 6.48
CA HIS A 130 9.14 -10.04 6.34
C HIS A 130 9.13 -8.76 7.17
N THR A 131 8.79 -7.63 6.53
CA THR A 131 8.56 -6.33 7.15
C THR A 131 7.24 -5.76 6.64
N CYS A 132 6.37 -5.31 7.55
CA CYS A 132 5.07 -4.79 7.19
C CYS A 132 5.15 -3.48 6.38
N ASP A 133 4.13 -3.24 5.56
CA ASP A 133 3.99 -1.94 4.88
C ASP A 133 3.95 -0.79 5.92
N PRO A 134 4.63 0.34 5.69
CA PRO A 134 4.63 1.47 6.62
C PRO A 134 3.23 1.98 7.02
N SER A 135 2.22 1.81 6.17
CA SER A 135 0.84 2.17 6.50
C SER A 135 0.30 1.41 7.72
N VAL A 136 0.86 0.23 8.03
CA VAL A 136 0.44 -0.59 9.19
C VAL A 136 0.67 0.14 10.52
N PHE A 137 1.81 0.81 10.69
CA PHE A 137 2.18 1.48 11.94
C PHE A 137 2.07 3.01 11.90
N LEU A 138 1.60 3.61 10.79
CA LEU A 138 1.30 5.03 10.75
C LEU A 138 0.30 5.39 11.86
N ASP A 139 0.62 6.34 12.73
CA ASP A 139 -0.29 6.80 13.76
C ASP A 139 -1.21 7.90 13.20
N LEU A 140 -2.48 7.55 12.99
CA LEU A 140 -3.48 8.48 12.48
C LEU A 140 -3.82 9.62 13.46
N ASN A 141 -3.55 9.45 14.76
CA ASN A 141 -3.82 10.48 15.77
C ASN A 141 -2.76 11.60 15.77
N ASN A 142 -1.57 11.33 15.22
CA ASN A 142 -0.46 12.26 15.16
C ASN A 142 -0.32 12.96 13.80
N LEU A 143 -1.35 12.89 12.96
CA LEU A 143 -1.36 13.60 11.68
C LEU A 143 -1.57 15.11 11.87
N PRO A 144 -1.04 15.96 10.95
CA PRO A 144 -1.21 17.43 11.02
C PRO A 144 -2.66 17.91 10.77
N VAL A 145 -3.57 16.99 10.48
CA VAL A 145 -5.01 17.22 10.32
C VAL A 145 -5.78 16.25 11.20
N ASN A 146 -7.00 16.61 11.57
CA ASN A 146 -7.86 15.75 12.36
C ASN A 146 -9.16 15.40 11.59
N LEU A 147 -9.89 14.42 12.10
CA LEU A 147 -11.10 13.90 11.46
C LEU A 147 -12.20 14.96 11.32
N GLU A 148 -12.34 15.88 12.30
CA GLU A 148 -13.36 16.95 12.24
C GLU A 148 -13.09 17.95 11.11
N GLN A 149 -11.83 18.24 10.82
CA GLN A 149 -11.45 19.06 9.66
C GLN A 149 -11.85 18.38 8.35
N VAL A 150 -11.58 17.07 8.23
CA VAL A 150 -11.99 16.28 7.05
C VAL A 150 -13.51 16.28 6.93
N LYS A 151 -14.23 16.02 8.03
CA LYS A 151 -15.70 16.02 8.08
C LYS A 151 -16.30 17.37 7.65
N THR A 152 -15.76 18.46 8.15
CA THR A 152 -16.16 19.83 7.77
C THR A 152 -15.96 20.07 6.26
N LYS A 153 -14.82 19.64 5.71
CA LYS A 153 -14.53 19.74 4.28
C LYS A 153 -15.53 18.96 3.45
N LEU A 154 -15.88 17.74 3.87
CA LEU A 154 -16.85 16.90 3.20
C LEU A 154 -18.27 17.50 3.26
N ALA A 155 -18.69 18.04 4.41
CA ALA A 155 -19.96 18.75 4.56
C ALA A 155 -20.08 19.92 3.56
N ASN A 156 -19.02 20.68 3.38
CA ASN A 156 -18.94 21.78 2.39
C ASN A 156 -19.03 21.29 0.94
N ARG A 157 -18.78 20.01 0.70
CA ARG A 157 -18.95 19.34 -0.61
C ARG A 157 -20.34 18.74 -0.79
N GLY A 158 -21.26 18.99 0.16
CA GLY A 158 -22.65 18.54 0.10
C GLY A 158 -22.90 17.13 0.63
N ILE A 159 -21.98 16.58 1.42
CA ILE A 159 -22.18 15.27 2.05
C ILE A 159 -23.10 15.43 3.27
N ASP A 160 -24.15 14.63 3.31
CA ASP A 160 -25.10 14.55 4.42
C ASP A 160 -24.71 13.42 5.37
N PHE A 161 -24.14 13.74 6.51
CA PHE A 161 -23.73 12.77 7.52
C PHE A 161 -24.88 12.09 8.28
N ASN A 162 -26.14 12.43 7.98
CA ASN A 162 -27.30 11.67 8.47
C ASN A 162 -27.56 10.40 7.65
N LYS A 163 -26.94 10.29 6.48
CA LYS A 163 -26.98 9.07 5.66
C LYS A 163 -25.67 8.29 5.81
N PRO A 164 -25.73 6.95 5.86
CA PRO A 164 -24.52 6.14 5.86
C PRO A 164 -23.78 6.28 4.53
N ILE A 165 -22.47 6.25 4.58
CA ILE A 165 -21.59 6.53 3.43
C ILE A 165 -20.87 5.26 3.01
N ILE A 166 -20.92 4.95 1.72
CA ILE A 166 -20.08 3.91 1.10
C ILE A 166 -18.89 4.59 0.41
N GLY A 167 -17.68 4.24 0.85
CA GLY A 167 -16.45 4.66 0.22
C GLY A 167 -16.13 3.80 -1.02
N LEU A 168 -15.85 4.47 -2.13
CA LEU A 168 -15.45 3.83 -3.39
C LEU A 168 -14.00 4.19 -3.69
N MET A 169 -13.10 3.24 -3.55
CA MET A 169 -11.74 3.35 -4.07
C MET A 169 -11.52 2.29 -5.13
N CYS A 170 -12.22 2.45 -6.25
CA CYS A 170 -12.30 1.44 -7.29
C CYS A 170 -12.56 2.06 -8.66
N GLU A 171 -12.49 1.24 -9.71
CA GLU A 171 -12.85 1.63 -11.06
C GLU A 171 -14.38 1.58 -11.28
N GLU A 172 -14.79 2.18 -12.40
CA GLU A 172 -16.19 2.32 -12.80
C GLU A 172 -16.99 1.01 -12.73
N TRP A 173 -16.43 -0.08 -13.26
CA TRP A 173 -17.12 -1.37 -13.30
C TRP A 173 -17.55 -1.89 -11.92
N LEU A 174 -16.68 -1.70 -10.91
CA LEU A 174 -16.99 -2.12 -9.54
C LEU A 174 -17.96 -1.14 -8.88
N ALA A 175 -17.74 0.16 -9.02
CA ALA A 175 -18.62 1.19 -8.48
C ALA A 175 -20.08 1.01 -8.99
N LYS A 176 -20.24 0.73 -10.28
CA LYS A 176 -21.54 0.38 -10.89
C LYS A 176 -22.20 -0.83 -10.22
N LYS A 177 -21.43 -1.90 -10.02
CA LYS A 177 -21.94 -3.12 -9.35
C LYS A 177 -22.31 -2.85 -7.90
N VAL A 178 -21.48 -2.11 -7.17
CA VAL A 178 -21.75 -1.75 -5.78
C VAL A 178 -23.05 -0.98 -5.68
N ARG A 179 -23.20 0.14 -6.39
CA ARG A 179 -24.40 0.96 -6.32
C ARG A 179 -25.67 0.18 -6.72
N LYS A 180 -25.60 -0.63 -7.78
CA LYS A 180 -26.70 -1.47 -8.22
C LYS A 180 -27.16 -2.47 -7.16
N ASN A 181 -26.24 -3.06 -6.39
CA ASN A 181 -26.55 -4.16 -5.48
C ASN A 181 -26.76 -3.71 -4.04
N ILE A 182 -26.18 -2.57 -3.62
CA ILE A 182 -26.36 -2.03 -2.27
C ILE A 182 -27.57 -1.13 -2.19
N GLY A 183 -27.87 -0.32 -3.21
CA GLY A 183 -29.08 0.50 -3.29
C GLY A 183 -28.86 1.98 -2.94
N GLU A 184 -29.94 2.76 -2.89
CA GLU A 184 -29.92 4.23 -2.80
C GLU A 184 -30.05 4.77 -1.36
N ASP A 185 -30.09 3.88 -0.35
CA ASP A 185 -30.16 4.29 1.05
C ASP A 185 -28.83 4.85 1.58
N TYR A 186 -27.78 4.71 0.81
CA TYR A 186 -26.42 5.16 1.09
C TYR A 186 -26.02 6.35 0.21
N GLN A 187 -25.07 7.16 0.69
CA GLN A 187 -24.29 8.05 -0.15
C GLN A 187 -23.03 7.33 -0.63
N TYR A 188 -22.63 7.60 -1.85
CA TYR A 188 -21.45 7.01 -2.47
C TYR A 188 -20.37 8.07 -2.68
N ILE A 189 -19.21 7.86 -2.11
CA ILE A 189 -18.09 8.79 -2.19
C ILE A 189 -16.90 8.11 -2.83
N SER A 190 -16.37 8.67 -3.91
CA SER A 190 -15.13 8.22 -4.52
C SER A 190 -13.94 9.06 -4.05
N VAL A 191 -12.83 8.39 -3.69
CA VAL A 191 -11.63 9.04 -3.14
C VAL A 191 -10.39 8.97 -4.04
N TYR A 192 -10.44 8.25 -5.15
CA TYR A 192 -9.29 8.06 -6.04
C TYR A 192 -9.62 8.23 -7.52
N TYR A 193 -10.64 7.52 -8.01
CA TYR A 193 -11.13 7.65 -9.38
C TYR A 193 -12.52 8.26 -9.38
N LYS A 194 -12.78 9.11 -10.38
CA LYS A 194 -14.15 9.48 -10.72
C LYS A 194 -14.76 8.33 -11.49
N THR A 195 -15.80 7.71 -10.93
CA THR A 195 -16.42 6.49 -11.47
C THR A 195 -17.71 6.76 -12.24
N GLY A 196 -18.35 7.91 -11.96
CA GLY A 196 -19.68 8.24 -12.49
C GLY A 196 -20.84 7.57 -11.74
N TYR A 197 -20.55 6.84 -10.67
CA TYR A 197 -21.50 6.15 -9.79
C TYR A 197 -21.43 6.64 -8.35
N GLU A 198 -20.56 7.59 -8.07
CA GLU A 198 -20.49 8.33 -6.80
C GLU A 198 -21.42 9.54 -6.81
N ASP A 199 -21.91 9.94 -5.64
CA ASP A 199 -22.62 11.20 -5.42
C ASP A 199 -21.61 12.36 -5.29
N VAL A 200 -20.45 12.08 -4.68
CA VAL A 200 -19.35 13.04 -4.53
C VAL A 200 -18.02 12.38 -4.86
N PHE A 201 -17.23 13.04 -5.71
CA PHE A 201 -15.85 12.69 -5.97
C PHE A 201 -14.92 13.64 -5.22
N LEU A 202 -14.08 13.10 -4.34
CA LEU A 202 -13.11 13.86 -3.57
C LEU A 202 -11.76 13.89 -4.32
N ASP A 203 -11.54 14.98 -5.02
CA ASP A 203 -10.34 15.20 -5.86
C ASP A 203 -9.31 16.14 -5.23
N ASP A 204 -9.63 16.70 -4.07
CA ASP A 204 -8.88 17.76 -3.40
C ASP A 204 -8.35 17.39 -1.99
N LEU A 205 -8.43 16.11 -1.63
CA LEU A 205 -7.82 15.64 -0.37
C LEU A 205 -6.30 15.67 -0.46
N ASN A 206 -5.65 16.18 0.59
CA ASN A 206 -4.23 15.95 0.79
C ASN A 206 -3.99 14.53 1.36
N PRO A 207 -2.74 14.03 1.37
CA PRO A 207 -2.44 12.67 1.85
C PRO A 207 -2.92 12.37 3.28
N PHE A 208 -2.88 13.34 4.18
CA PHE A 208 -3.32 13.16 5.57
C PHE A 208 -4.85 13.10 5.68
N GLU A 209 -5.55 14.01 4.99
CA GLU A 209 -7.01 13.98 4.87
C GLU A 209 -7.48 12.68 4.23
N TRP A 210 -6.75 12.23 3.19
CA TRP A 210 -7.03 10.97 2.52
C TRP A 210 -6.87 9.77 3.46
N ALA A 211 -5.84 9.76 4.30
CA ALA A 211 -5.64 8.70 5.28
C ALA A 211 -6.77 8.61 6.32
N LEU A 212 -7.41 9.73 6.65
CA LEU A 212 -8.46 9.82 7.68
C LEU A 212 -9.88 9.63 7.11
N VAL A 213 -10.10 9.91 5.82
CA VAL A 213 -11.47 9.94 5.25
C VAL A 213 -12.21 8.61 5.38
N PHE A 214 -11.48 7.50 5.40
CA PHE A 214 -12.06 6.17 5.53
C PHE A 214 -12.82 5.98 6.86
N ALA A 215 -12.43 6.69 7.93
CA ALA A 215 -13.16 6.67 9.21
C ALA A 215 -14.61 7.18 9.12
N LEU A 216 -14.94 7.91 8.06
CA LEU A 216 -16.28 8.47 7.82
C LEU A 216 -17.20 7.52 7.06
N PHE A 217 -16.68 6.39 6.58
CA PHE A 217 -17.44 5.45 5.78
C PHE A 217 -18.04 4.33 6.64
N GLU A 218 -19.24 3.90 6.28
CA GLU A 218 -19.86 2.68 6.79
C GLU A 218 -19.10 1.44 6.33
N ALA A 219 -18.75 1.45 5.04
CA ALA A 219 -17.90 0.44 4.42
C ALA A 219 -17.12 1.03 3.25
N THR A 220 -16.03 0.37 2.89
CA THR A 220 -15.23 0.68 1.70
C THR A 220 -15.21 -0.49 0.73
N PHE A 221 -15.45 -0.22 -0.56
CA PHE A 221 -15.21 -1.14 -1.65
C PHE A 221 -13.97 -0.72 -2.42
N THR A 222 -12.98 -1.60 -2.49
CA THR A 222 -11.70 -1.27 -3.10
C THR A 222 -11.05 -2.47 -3.80
N HIS A 223 -10.28 -2.21 -4.85
CA HIS A 223 -9.36 -3.17 -5.45
C HIS A 223 -7.89 -2.68 -5.37
N PHE A 224 -7.63 -1.72 -4.48
CA PHE A 224 -6.30 -1.16 -4.24
C PHE A 224 -5.78 -1.54 -2.87
N PHE A 225 -4.49 -1.87 -2.82
CA PHE A 225 -3.81 -2.22 -1.58
C PHE A 225 -3.97 -1.15 -0.49
N HIS A 226 -3.62 0.11 -0.78
CA HIS A 226 -3.73 1.17 0.22
C HIS A 226 -5.18 1.51 0.58
N GLY A 227 -6.14 1.33 -0.33
CA GLY A 227 -7.56 1.43 0.00
C GLY A 227 -7.98 0.39 1.04
N THR A 228 -7.51 -0.85 0.89
CA THR A 228 -7.71 -1.92 1.86
C THR A 228 -7.04 -1.57 3.20
N MET A 229 -5.77 -1.20 3.19
CA MET A 229 -5.02 -0.91 4.41
C MET A 229 -5.59 0.25 5.21
N PHE A 230 -5.93 1.38 4.57
CA PHE A 230 -6.48 2.55 5.26
C PHE A 230 -7.92 2.35 5.73
N SER A 231 -8.71 1.53 5.04
CA SER A 231 -10.03 1.13 5.54
C SER A 231 -9.90 0.31 6.82
N ILE A 232 -9.05 -0.72 6.82
CA ILE A 232 -8.77 -1.55 8.01
C ILE A 232 -8.21 -0.69 9.15
N LYS A 233 -7.28 0.21 8.86
CA LYS A 233 -6.64 1.07 9.85
C LYS A 233 -7.61 2.04 10.52
N ASN A 234 -8.61 2.50 9.82
CA ASN A 234 -9.68 3.34 10.35
C ASN A 234 -10.81 2.51 11.03
N GLY A 235 -10.75 1.20 10.97
CA GLY A 235 -11.79 0.32 11.52
C GLY A 235 -13.06 0.25 10.67
N THR A 236 -12.96 0.62 9.41
CA THR A 236 -14.08 0.66 8.45
C THR A 236 -14.28 -0.71 7.82
N LEU A 237 -15.51 -1.22 7.82
CA LEU A 237 -15.84 -2.49 7.17
C LEU A 237 -15.31 -2.50 5.74
N THR A 238 -14.49 -3.48 5.41
CA THR A 238 -13.71 -3.50 4.17
C THR A 238 -14.18 -4.63 3.27
N PHE A 239 -14.44 -4.30 2.02
CA PHE A 239 -14.66 -5.26 0.94
C PHE A 239 -13.54 -5.06 -0.08
N ALA A 240 -12.49 -5.87 0.06
CA ALA A 240 -11.34 -5.84 -0.84
C ALA A 240 -11.58 -6.79 -2.01
N ILE A 241 -11.58 -6.28 -3.24
CA ILE A 241 -11.91 -7.03 -4.43
C ILE A 241 -10.65 -7.31 -5.25
N GLU A 242 -10.31 -8.57 -5.38
CA GLU A 242 -9.25 -9.04 -6.27
C GLU A 242 -9.74 -9.08 -7.70
N ARG A 243 -8.94 -8.50 -8.61
CA ARG A 243 -9.25 -8.51 -10.05
C ARG A 243 -9.03 -9.88 -10.66
N GLY A 244 -9.94 -10.25 -11.55
CA GLY A 244 -9.87 -11.49 -12.32
C GLY A 244 -10.19 -12.72 -11.48
N SER A 245 -9.92 -13.89 -12.07
CA SER A 245 -10.19 -15.18 -11.44
C SER A 245 -9.05 -15.57 -10.49
N ALA A 246 -9.39 -15.97 -9.28
CA ALA A 246 -8.46 -16.55 -8.31
C ALA A 246 -7.63 -17.72 -8.88
N TYR A 247 -8.22 -18.45 -9.83
CA TYR A 247 -7.64 -19.66 -10.43
C TYR A 247 -6.62 -19.39 -11.53
N LYS A 248 -6.50 -18.14 -12.01
CA LYS A 248 -5.63 -17.78 -13.15
C LYS A 248 -4.30 -17.15 -12.76
N ARG A 249 -4.11 -16.83 -11.48
CA ARG A 249 -2.87 -16.17 -11.02
C ARG A 249 -1.85 -17.20 -10.57
N LYS A 250 -0.64 -17.08 -11.11
CA LYS A 250 0.50 -17.89 -10.71
C LYS A 250 0.99 -17.53 -9.30
N TYR A 251 0.92 -16.25 -8.97
CA TYR A 251 1.38 -15.71 -7.69
C TYR A 251 0.24 -15.06 -6.92
N GLU A 252 0.33 -15.10 -5.62
CA GLU A 252 -0.59 -14.43 -4.71
C GLU A 252 -0.51 -12.91 -4.88
N THR A 253 -1.63 -12.23 -4.70
CA THR A 253 -1.65 -10.76 -4.79
C THR A 253 -1.27 -10.14 -3.45
N LYS A 254 -0.76 -8.90 -3.48
CA LYS A 254 -0.42 -8.17 -2.26
C LYS A 254 -1.62 -7.93 -1.32
N ILE A 255 -2.84 -7.84 -1.85
CA ILE A 255 -4.06 -7.69 -1.03
C ILE A 255 -4.38 -8.99 -0.31
N LYS A 256 -4.42 -10.11 -1.04
CA LYS A 256 -4.68 -11.42 -0.45
C LYS A 256 -3.60 -11.80 0.55
N ASP A 257 -2.33 -11.57 0.22
CA ASP A 257 -1.19 -11.85 1.08
C ASP A 257 -1.30 -11.08 2.42
N VAL A 258 -1.53 -9.76 2.40
CA VAL A 258 -1.66 -8.98 3.63
C VAL A 258 -2.91 -9.36 4.42
N LEU A 259 -4.05 -9.62 3.78
CA LEU A 259 -5.27 -10.02 4.47
C LEU A 259 -5.12 -11.41 5.12
N THR A 260 -4.36 -12.32 4.51
CA THR A 260 -4.02 -13.62 5.10
C THR A 260 -3.16 -13.42 6.35
N ARG A 261 -2.11 -12.60 6.30
CA ARG A 261 -1.27 -12.29 7.47
C ARG A 261 -2.05 -11.63 8.60
N LEU A 262 -2.94 -10.72 8.27
CA LEU A 262 -3.81 -10.05 9.22
C LEU A 262 -4.93 -10.95 9.77
N ASN A 263 -5.04 -12.20 9.32
CA ASN A 263 -6.17 -13.08 9.62
C ASN A 263 -7.53 -12.42 9.31
N LEU A 264 -7.58 -11.70 8.18
CA LEU A 264 -8.74 -10.95 7.67
C LEU A 264 -9.13 -11.40 6.25
N ILE A 265 -8.86 -12.66 5.90
CA ILE A 265 -9.12 -13.17 4.55
C ILE A 265 -10.60 -13.11 4.15
N ASP A 266 -11.51 -13.10 5.12
CA ASP A 266 -12.95 -12.93 4.91
C ASP A 266 -13.33 -11.56 4.32
N GLU A 267 -12.42 -10.60 4.36
CA GLU A 267 -12.58 -9.29 3.72
C GLU A 267 -12.20 -9.31 2.23
N CYS A 268 -11.64 -10.41 1.74
CA CYS A 268 -11.21 -10.59 0.36
C CYS A 268 -12.28 -11.25 -0.49
N TYR A 269 -12.66 -10.62 -1.58
CA TYR A 269 -13.60 -11.12 -2.58
C TYR A 269 -12.93 -11.16 -3.95
N TYR A 270 -13.38 -12.04 -4.82
CA TYR A 270 -12.91 -12.08 -6.19
C TYR A 270 -13.93 -11.46 -7.14
N GLU A 271 -13.46 -10.88 -8.24
CA GLU A 271 -14.32 -10.28 -9.26
C GLU A 271 -15.37 -11.27 -9.78
N ASP A 272 -14.98 -12.54 -9.98
CA ASP A 272 -15.88 -13.60 -10.44
C ASP A 272 -17.00 -13.91 -9.41
N ASP A 273 -16.70 -13.77 -8.11
CA ASP A 273 -17.70 -13.98 -7.07
C ASP A 273 -18.77 -12.90 -7.09
N LEU A 274 -18.40 -11.67 -7.45
CA LEU A 274 -19.35 -10.56 -7.57
C LEU A 274 -20.31 -10.69 -8.78
N MET A 275 -20.17 -11.75 -9.59
CA MET A 275 -21.17 -12.12 -10.59
C MET A 275 -22.35 -12.91 -10.01
N LYS A 276 -22.20 -13.43 -8.79
CA LYS A 276 -23.20 -14.28 -8.13
C LYS A 276 -24.01 -13.48 -7.12
N VAL A 277 -25.33 -13.66 -7.14
CA VAL A 277 -26.27 -12.96 -6.24
C VAL A 277 -26.01 -13.29 -4.77
N GLU A 278 -25.60 -14.53 -4.47
CA GLU A 278 -25.33 -14.98 -3.11
C GLU A 278 -24.23 -14.16 -2.39
N HIS A 279 -23.16 -13.76 -3.12
CA HIS A 279 -22.11 -12.92 -2.55
C HIS A 279 -22.63 -11.52 -2.21
N TRP A 280 -23.51 -10.94 -3.04
CA TRP A 280 -24.14 -9.67 -2.72
C TRP A 280 -25.11 -9.76 -1.55
N ASN A 281 -25.80 -10.90 -1.39
CA ASN A 281 -26.63 -11.15 -0.20
C ASN A 281 -25.76 -11.19 1.08
N ASN A 282 -24.61 -11.84 1.01
CA ASN A 282 -23.65 -11.85 2.13
C ASN A 282 -23.12 -10.45 2.42
N ILE A 283 -22.70 -9.68 1.40
CA ILE A 283 -22.21 -8.31 1.55
C ILE A 283 -23.28 -7.44 2.22
N ARG A 284 -24.53 -7.48 1.74
CA ARG A 284 -25.66 -6.74 2.36
C ARG A 284 -25.91 -7.15 3.80
N LYS A 285 -25.88 -8.45 4.08
CA LYS A 285 -26.02 -8.97 5.45
C LYS A 285 -24.91 -8.39 6.34
N ARG A 286 -23.66 -8.45 5.90
CA ARG A 286 -22.51 -7.91 6.65
C ARG A 286 -22.65 -6.40 6.89
N LEU A 287 -23.06 -5.62 5.87
CA LEU A 287 -23.34 -4.18 6.03
C LEU A 287 -24.43 -3.92 7.09
N PHE A 288 -25.53 -4.67 7.04
CA PHE A 288 -26.65 -4.48 7.96
C PHE A 288 -26.34 -4.92 9.39
N THR A 289 -25.55 -5.96 9.57
CA THR A 289 -25.23 -6.53 10.89
C THR A 289 -23.88 -6.06 11.43
N ASN A 290 -23.22 -5.09 10.78
CA ASN A 290 -21.90 -4.64 11.18
C ASN A 290 -21.91 -3.98 12.56
N ASP A 291 -21.23 -4.59 13.50
CA ASP A 291 -20.84 -3.96 14.76
C ASP A 291 -19.51 -3.20 14.52
N LYS A 292 -19.60 -1.89 14.43
CA LYS A 292 -18.44 -1.02 14.11
C LYS A 292 -17.34 -1.12 15.15
N ASP A 293 -17.70 -1.20 16.43
CA ASP A 293 -16.73 -1.26 17.52
C ASP A 293 -16.01 -2.61 17.52
N HIS A 294 -16.75 -3.69 17.31
CA HIS A 294 -16.16 -5.03 17.16
C HIS A 294 -15.25 -5.10 15.93
N THR A 295 -15.70 -4.63 14.77
CA THR A 295 -14.92 -4.62 13.53
C THR A 295 -13.64 -3.81 13.71
N LYS A 296 -13.73 -2.60 14.28
CA LYS A 296 -12.58 -1.75 14.57
C LYS A 296 -11.59 -2.41 15.53
N SER A 297 -12.09 -2.98 16.62
CA SER A 297 -11.26 -3.68 17.61
C SER A 297 -10.52 -4.88 16.98
N LYS A 298 -11.23 -5.70 16.19
CA LYS A 298 -10.65 -6.82 15.44
C LYS A 298 -9.52 -6.33 14.53
N TYR A 299 -9.78 -5.33 13.69
CA TYR A 299 -8.81 -4.81 12.71
C TYR A 299 -7.56 -4.23 13.39
N LEU A 300 -7.75 -3.38 14.39
CA LEU A 300 -6.64 -2.75 15.09
C LEU A 300 -5.78 -3.75 15.86
N SER A 301 -6.38 -4.81 16.41
CA SER A 301 -5.64 -5.89 17.08
C SER A 301 -4.73 -6.63 16.09
N GLN A 302 -5.21 -6.93 14.90
CA GLN A 302 -4.42 -7.60 13.86
C GLN A 302 -3.30 -6.69 13.32
N LEU A 303 -3.58 -5.41 13.08
CA LEU A 303 -2.55 -4.44 12.69
C LEU A 303 -1.47 -4.31 13.76
N LYS A 304 -1.81 -4.33 15.04
CA LYS A 304 -0.84 -4.30 16.13
C LYS A 304 0.07 -5.54 16.15
N LEU A 305 -0.46 -6.71 15.81
CA LEU A 305 0.35 -7.93 15.68
C LEU A 305 1.30 -7.82 14.49
N GLU A 306 0.80 -7.42 13.33
CA GLU A 306 1.58 -7.28 12.10
C GLU A 306 2.67 -6.20 12.23
N SER A 307 2.39 -5.12 12.95
CA SER A 307 3.36 -4.02 13.16
C SER A 307 4.65 -4.46 13.88
N LYS A 308 4.63 -5.59 14.59
CA LYS A 308 5.84 -6.13 15.24
C LYS A 308 6.91 -6.55 14.23
N SER A 309 6.53 -6.85 12.99
CA SER A 309 7.50 -7.22 11.95
C SER A 309 8.50 -6.10 11.61
N LYS A 310 8.17 -4.83 11.91
CA LYS A 310 9.11 -3.71 11.80
C LYS A 310 10.21 -3.74 12.86
N ASP A 311 9.95 -4.35 14.02
CA ASP A 311 10.86 -4.28 15.17
C ASP A 311 12.21 -4.96 14.87
N ILE A 312 12.20 -6.02 14.04
CA ILE A 312 13.43 -6.69 13.59
C ILE A 312 14.29 -5.73 12.76
N PHE A 313 13.69 -4.95 11.87
CA PHE A 313 14.39 -3.94 11.09
C PHE A 313 14.98 -2.83 11.99
N ILE A 314 14.17 -2.36 12.95
CA ILE A 314 14.61 -1.32 13.89
C ILE A 314 15.80 -1.80 14.73
N GLN A 315 15.73 -3.03 15.25
CA GLN A 315 16.83 -3.63 16.03
C GLN A 315 18.13 -3.74 15.21
N GLU A 316 18.03 -4.15 13.93
CA GLU A 316 19.18 -4.21 13.05
C GLU A 316 19.78 -2.82 12.79
N LEU A 317 18.93 -1.82 12.55
CA LEU A 317 19.36 -0.44 12.34
C LEU A 317 20.01 0.17 13.60
N GLU A 318 19.42 -0.07 14.78
CA GLU A 318 19.99 0.35 16.06
C GLU A 318 21.34 -0.35 16.34
N GLY A 319 21.46 -1.63 15.97
CA GLY A 319 22.73 -2.36 16.03
C GLY A 319 23.84 -1.68 15.23
N ILE A 320 23.54 -1.30 14.00
CA ILE A 320 24.49 -0.60 13.12
C ILE A 320 24.93 0.75 13.74
N ILE A 321 23.99 1.54 14.27
CA ILE A 321 24.28 2.85 14.89
C ILE A 321 25.15 2.69 16.14
N ASN A 322 25.03 1.59 16.86
CA ASN A 322 25.81 1.35 18.09
C ASN A 322 27.16 0.66 17.84
N GLU A 323 27.43 0.16 16.62
CA GLU A 323 28.74 -0.40 16.22
C GLU A 323 29.77 0.72 15.90
N GLU A 324 29.35 1.99 15.76
CA GLU A 324 30.20 3.19 15.62
C GLU A 324 30.55 3.82 16.97
#